data_176a9f80b37c4b04829e1331329c3ccd
#
_entry.id   176a9f80b37c4b04829e1331329c3ccd
#
_cell.length_a   1.000
_cell.length_b   1.000
_cell.length_c   1.000
_cell.angle_alpha   90.00
_cell.angle_beta   90.00
_cell.angle_gamma   90.00
#
_symmetry.space_group_name_H-M   'P 1'
#
loop_
_entity.id
_entity.type
_entity.pdbx_description
1 polymer ?
#
loop_
_entity_poly.entity_id
_entity_poly.type
_entity_poly.pdbx_seq_one_letter_code
_entity_poly.pdbx_strand_id
1 'polypeptide(L)'
;PVDPKTINWRAVAASKKLPTFMVRQQPGPWNSMGAMKFEMPNDFGIYLHDTPLKEKFAGDRWISNGCVRLEDYRRFGSWVFGRPPQPSGQPEEILPLPRPVPVYMTYLTVAAGPYGVTFRPDPYGFDALAIPQMFGPANRIASAA
;
A
#
# COMPACT_ATOMS: atom_id res chain seq x y z
N PRO A 1 25.00 -14.26 -6.39
CA PRO A 1 24.88 -13.22 -5.35
C PRO A 1 26.23 -12.52 -5.15
N VAL A 2 26.22 -11.21 -5.03
CA VAL A 2 27.40 -10.39 -4.74
C VAL A 2 27.39 -10.07 -3.26
N ASP A 3 28.55 -10.21 -2.58
CA ASP A 3 28.65 -9.83 -1.17
C ASP A 3 28.47 -8.29 -1.05
N PRO A 4 27.46 -7.79 -0.33
CA PRO A 4 27.20 -6.37 -0.19
C PRO A 4 28.36 -5.60 0.46
N LYS A 5 29.25 -6.27 1.19
CA LYS A 5 30.44 -5.65 1.80
C LYS A 5 31.50 -5.27 0.76
N THR A 6 31.48 -5.89 -0.41
CA THR A 6 32.44 -5.58 -1.49
C THR A 6 32.01 -4.41 -2.37
N ILE A 7 30.80 -3.88 -2.15
CA ILE A 7 30.25 -2.78 -2.95
C ILE A 7 30.59 -1.44 -2.30
N ASN A 8 31.11 -0.53 -3.08
CA ASN A 8 31.30 0.86 -2.66
C ASN A 8 29.96 1.62 -2.74
N TRP A 9 29.15 1.52 -1.70
CA TRP A 9 27.84 2.15 -1.62
C TRP A 9 27.86 3.68 -1.75
N ARG A 10 28.94 4.32 -1.32
CA ARG A 10 29.11 5.77 -1.50
C ARG A 10 29.24 6.15 -2.96
N ALA A 11 30.01 5.38 -3.73
CA ALA A 11 30.15 5.59 -5.17
C ALA A 11 28.83 5.32 -5.90
N VAL A 12 28.11 4.26 -5.52
CA VAL A 12 26.77 3.98 -6.06
C VAL A 12 25.80 5.13 -5.82
N ALA A 13 25.73 5.65 -4.61
CA ALA A 13 24.87 6.78 -4.26
C ALA A 13 25.27 8.06 -5.00
N ALA A 14 26.57 8.33 -5.12
CA ALA A 14 27.10 9.52 -5.80
C ALA A 14 26.84 9.50 -7.32
N SER A 15 26.72 8.33 -7.92
CA SER A 15 26.54 8.19 -9.37
C SER A 15 25.21 8.74 -9.88
N LYS A 16 24.21 8.90 -9.00
CA LYS A 16 22.81 9.26 -9.33
C LYS A 16 22.18 8.39 -10.42
N LYS A 17 22.74 7.22 -10.69
CA LYS A 17 22.26 6.23 -11.64
C LYS A 17 21.76 5.00 -10.87
N LEU A 18 20.74 4.34 -11.42
CA LEU A 18 20.32 3.04 -10.89
C LEU A 18 21.48 2.05 -11.01
N PRO A 19 21.75 1.24 -9.98
CA PRO A 19 22.76 0.20 -10.05
C PRO A 19 22.37 -0.84 -11.12
N THR A 20 23.37 -1.41 -11.76
CA THR A 20 23.19 -2.50 -12.75
C THR A 20 22.90 -3.86 -12.12
N PHE A 21 22.83 -3.92 -10.80
CA PHE A 21 22.51 -5.12 -10.02
C PHE A 21 21.25 -4.87 -9.20
N MET A 22 20.52 -5.95 -8.92
CA MET A 22 19.35 -5.89 -8.05
C MET A 22 19.77 -5.89 -6.59
N VAL A 23 19.11 -5.04 -5.79
CA VAL A 23 19.29 -4.98 -4.34
C VAL A 23 18.07 -5.60 -3.68
N ARG A 24 18.31 -6.51 -2.74
CA ARG A 24 17.25 -7.14 -1.95
C ARG A 24 17.51 -6.91 -0.47
N GLN A 25 16.54 -6.33 0.21
CA GLN A 25 16.57 -6.24 1.66
C GLN A 25 16.28 -7.62 2.27
N GLN A 26 17.16 -8.07 3.13
CA GLN A 26 17.01 -9.37 3.78
C GLN A 26 15.82 -9.37 4.75
N PRO A 27 15.18 -10.55 4.99
CA PRO A 27 14.21 -10.71 6.06
C PRO A 27 14.77 -10.28 7.42
N GLY A 28 13.94 -9.66 8.23
CA GLY A 28 14.35 -9.21 9.56
C GLY A 28 13.49 -8.06 10.08
N PRO A 29 13.72 -7.63 11.34
CA PRO A 29 12.89 -6.62 12.00
C PRO A 29 12.96 -5.24 11.33
N TRP A 30 13.97 -4.99 10.51
CA TRP A 30 14.16 -3.74 9.77
C TRP A 30 13.70 -3.81 8.32
N ASN A 31 13.17 -4.95 7.86
CA ASN A 31 12.66 -5.05 6.50
C ASN A 31 11.46 -4.12 6.33
N SER A 32 11.54 -3.23 5.33
CA SER A 32 10.49 -2.22 5.08
C SER A 32 9.14 -2.83 4.73
N MET A 33 9.11 -4.07 4.24
CA MET A 33 7.90 -4.83 3.96
C MET A 33 7.31 -5.51 5.20
N GLY A 34 8.00 -5.42 6.36
CA GLY A 34 7.61 -6.08 7.57
C GLY A 34 7.68 -7.61 7.47
N ALA A 35 6.78 -8.29 8.17
CA ALA A 35 6.76 -9.74 8.28
C ALA A 35 5.87 -10.42 7.22
N MET A 36 5.00 -9.69 6.52
CA MET A 36 4.09 -10.28 5.55
C MET A 36 3.73 -9.29 4.43
N LYS A 37 3.75 -9.80 3.20
CA LYS A 37 3.31 -9.09 2.00
C LYS A 37 2.21 -9.89 1.32
N PHE A 38 1.17 -9.20 0.86
CA PHE A 38 0.06 -9.77 0.10
C PHE A 38 0.18 -9.27 -1.33
N GLU A 39 0.52 -10.19 -2.22
CA GLU A 39 0.64 -9.90 -3.65
C GLU A 39 -0.73 -9.69 -4.27
N MET A 40 -0.84 -8.70 -5.12
CA MET A 40 -2.00 -8.48 -5.98
C MET A 40 -1.53 -8.13 -7.38
N PRO A 41 -1.98 -8.84 -8.42
CA PRO A 41 -1.59 -8.55 -9.79
C PRO A 41 -2.04 -7.14 -10.21
N ASN A 42 -1.10 -6.29 -10.59
CA ASN A 42 -1.36 -4.95 -11.14
C ASN A 42 -0.10 -4.41 -11.82
N ASP A 43 -0.28 -3.46 -12.74
CA ASP A 43 0.81 -2.88 -13.54
C ASP A 43 1.68 -1.87 -12.78
N PHE A 44 1.28 -1.49 -11.56
CA PHE A 44 1.94 -0.46 -10.76
C PHE A 44 2.91 -1.03 -9.73
N GLY A 45 2.99 -2.35 -9.59
CA GLY A 45 3.79 -3.00 -8.55
C GLY A 45 3.35 -2.66 -7.12
N ILE A 46 2.04 -2.43 -6.94
CA ILE A 46 1.43 -2.11 -5.64
C ILE A 46 0.98 -3.39 -4.96
N TYR A 47 1.20 -3.47 -3.65
CA TYR A 47 0.74 -4.57 -2.80
C TYR A 47 0.35 -4.06 -1.41
N LEU A 48 -0.31 -4.94 -0.63
CA LEU A 48 -0.51 -4.68 0.78
C LEU A 48 0.62 -5.35 1.57
N HIS A 49 1.14 -4.69 2.59
CA HIS A 49 2.23 -5.27 3.36
C HIS A 49 2.28 -4.78 4.80
N ASP A 50 2.92 -5.54 5.64
CA ASP A 50 3.29 -5.13 6.98
C ASP A 50 4.37 -4.03 6.96
N THR A 51 4.65 -3.44 8.10
CA THR A 51 5.69 -2.43 8.26
C THR A 51 6.28 -2.48 9.67
N PRO A 52 7.60 -2.27 9.84
CA PRO A 52 8.19 -2.08 11.15
C PRO A 52 7.82 -0.73 11.79
N LEU A 53 7.34 0.24 10.99
CA LEU A 53 7.01 1.60 11.44
C LEU A 53 5.57 1.69 11.94
N LYS A 54 5.22 0.90 12.95
CA LYS A 54 3.84 0.83 13.49
C LYS A 54 3.38 2.13 14.12
N GLU A 55 4.29 2.89 14.68
CA GLU A 55 4.02 4.20 15.29
C GLU A 55 3.41 5.22 14.31
N LYS A 56 3.64 5.04 13.01
CA LYS A 56 3.09 5.92 11.96
C LYS A 56 1.58 5.82 11.81
N PHE A 57 0.96 4.75 12.31
CA PHE A 57 -0.50 4.63 12.28
C PHE A 57 -1.20 5.54 13.30
N ALA A 58 -0.49 6.03 14.31
CA ALA A 58 -1.02 6.97 15.30
C ALA A 58 -1.08 8.42 14.79
N GLY A 59 -0.41 8.75 13.69
CA GLY A 59 -0.30 10.10 13.14
C GLY A 59 -0.66 10.20 11.67
N ASP A 60 0.13 10.98 10.94
CA ASP A 60 -0.02 11.14 9.49
C ASP A 60 0.26 9.83 8.77
N ARG A 61 -0.75 9.36 8.02
CA ARG A 61 -0.72 8.09 7.30
C ARG A 61 -0.27 8.24 5.84
N TRP A 62 -0.01 9.46 5.37
CA TRP A 62 0.35 9.78 3.98
C TRP A 62 1.86 9.66 3.73
N ILE A 63 2.44 8.51 4.09
CA ILE A 63 3.89 8.28 4.12
C ILE A 63 4.36 7.15 3.21
N SER A 64 3.49 6.57 2.38
CA SER A 64 3.88 5.51 1.45
C SER A 64 4.06 6.05 0.03
N ASN A 65 4.91 5.41 -0.77
CA ASN A 65 5.10 5.73 -2.18
C ASN A 65 4.14 4.97 -3.11
N GLY A 66 3.04 4.41 -2.57
CA GLY A 66 2.02 3.68 -3.34
C GLY A 66 1.50 2.43 -2.64
N CYS A 67 2.37 1.59 -2.08
CA CYS A 67 1.94 0.38 -1.39
C CYS A 67 1.14 0.67 -0.12
N VAL A 68 0.13 -0.15 0.14
CA VAL A 68 -0.73 -0.02 1.31
C VAL A 68 -0.12 -0.75 2.50
N ARG A 69 0.10 -0.03 3.59
CA ARG A 69 0.61 -0.61 4.84
C ARG A 69 -0.53 -1.11 5.70
N LEU A 70 -0.33 -2.26 6.32
CA LEU A 70 -1.27 -2.87 7.24
C LEU A 70 -0.84 -2.60 8.68
N GLU A 71 -1.73 -2.02 9.46
CA GLU A 71 -1.53 -1.82 10.89
C GLU A 71 -1.46 -3.17 11.61
N ASP A 72 -2.43 -4.04 11.31
CA ASP A 72 -2.50 -5.41 11.83
C ASP A 72 -2.53 -6.43 10.68
N TYR A 73 -1.33 -6.75 10.17
CA TYR A 73 -1.16 -7.73 9.12
C TYR A 73 -1.58 -9.15 9.55
N ARG A 74 -1.48 -9.47 10.84
CA ARG A 74 -1.85 -10.80 11.36
C ARG A 74 -3.34 -11.02 11.32
N ARG A 75 -4.10 -10.01 11.74
CA ARG A 75 -5.55 -10.02 11.67
C ARG A 75 -6.02 -10.09 10.23
N PHE A 76 -5.44 -9.28 9.35
CA PHE A 76 -5.74 -9.30 7.92
C PHE A 76 -5.39 -10.67 7.31
N GLY A 77 -4.19 -11.20 7.59
CA GLY A 77 -3.78 -12.54 7.15
C GLY A 77 -4.72 -13.62 7.62
N SER A 78 -5.11 -13.61 8.90
CA SER A 78 -6.07 -14.58 9.45
C SER A 78 -7.42 -14.50 8.74
N TRP A 79 -7.88 -13.32 8.39
CA TRP A 79 -9.13 -13.13 7.68
C TRP A 79 -9.07 -13.69 6.25
N VAL A 80 -8.02 -13.39 5.47
CA VAL A 80 -7.93 -13.86 4.08
C VAL A 80 -7.65 -15.37 3.98
N PHE A 81 -6.96 -15.96 4.97
CA PHE A 81 -6.71 -17.41 5.04
C PHE A 81 -7.86 -18.20 5.71
N GLY A 82 -8.77 -17.51 6.40
CA GLY A 82 -9.80 -18.15 7.24
C GLY A 82 -9.24 -18.76 8.54
N ARG A 83 -7.95 -18.65 8.80
CA ARG A 83 -7.21 -19.08 9.99
C ARG A 83 -5.89 -18.34 10.09
N PRO A 84 -5.24 -18.28 11.25
CA PRO A 84 -3.90 -17.71 11.35
C PRO A 84 -2.92 -18.41 10.40
N PRO A 85 -2.19 -17.67 9.56
CA PRO A 85 -1.14 -18.26 8.73
C PRO A 85 -0.09 -18.95 9.61
N GLN A 86 0.35 -20.12 9.20
CA GLN A 86 1.36 -20.91 9.89
C GLN A 86 2.64 -20.87 9.06
N PRO A 87 3.62 -20.00 9.38
CA PRO A 87 4.88 -19.96 8.67
C PRO A 87 5.71 -21.21 8.98
N SER A 88 6.46 -21.69 8.00
CA SER A 88 7.33 -22.86 8.13
C SER A 88 8.61 -22.57 8.95
N GLY A 89 8.85 -21.30 9.30
CA GLY A 89 10.10 -20.86 9.92
C GLY A 89 11.22 -20.57 8.92
N GLN A 90 10.96 -20.70 7.63
CA GLN A 90 11.90 -20.28 6.60
C GLN A 90 11.99 -18.74 6.55
N PRO A 91 13.15 -18.16 6.21
CA PRO A 91 13.32 -16.72 6.12
C PRO A 91 12.36 -16.04 5.13
N GLU A 92 11.94 -16.79 4.11
CA GLU A 92 10.95 -16.34 3.14
C GLU A 92 10.14 -17.53 2.66
N GLU A 93 8.83 -17.36 2.64
CA GLU A 93 7.89 -18.39 2.24
C GLU A 93 6.74 -17.78 1.44
N ILE A 94 6.31 -18.46 0.39
CA ILE A 94 5.13 -18.09 -0.39
C ILE A 94 3.97 -18.99 0.04
N LEU A 95 2.93 -18.39 0.60
CA LEU A 95 1.71 -19.06 1.01
C LEU A 95 0.59 -18.74 0.01
N PRO A 96 0.11 -19.73 -0.79
CA PRO A 96 -1.02 -19.47 -1.68
C PRO A 96 -2.29 -19.26 -0.88
N LEU A 97 -3.09 -18.25 -1.27
CA LEU A 97 -4.40 -18.03 -0.68
C LEU A 97 -5.36 -19.17 -1.08
N PRO A 98 -6.24 -19.61 -0.17
CA PRO A 98 -7.27 -20.63 -0.48
C PRO A 98 -8.20 -20.22 -1.62
N ARG A 99 -8.44 -18.92 -1.76
CA ARG A 99 -9.21 -18.30 -2.83
C ARG A 99 -8.74 -16.87 -3.07
N PRO A 100 -8.79 -16.36 -4.30
CA PRO A 100 -8.50 -14.96 -4.57
C PRO A 100 -9.54 -14.05 -3.90
N VAL A 101 -9.07 -12.90 -3.41
CA VAL A 101 -9.92 -11.87 -2.80
C VAL A 101 -9.78 -10.61 -3.65
N PRO A 102 -10.88 -10.04 -4.19
CA PRO A 102 -10.80 -8.81 -4.95
C PRO A 102 -10.42 -7.63 -4.04
N VAL A 103 -9.54 -6.77 -4.54
CA VAL A 103 -9.08 -5.56 -3.84
C VAL A 103 -9.51 -4.34 -4.64
N TYR A 104 -10.25 -3.44 -4.00
CA TYR A 104 -10.67 -2.17 -4.58
C TYR A 104 -9.99 -1.03 -3.80
N MET A 105 -9.19 -0.24 -4.50
CA MET A 105 -8.59 0.98 -3.95
C MET A 105 -9.53 2.15 -4.23
N THR A 106 -10.09 2.74 -3.18
CA THR A 106 -11.01 3.87 -3.28
C THR A 106 -10.49 5.08 -2.55
N TYR A 107 -10.79 6.26 -3.08
CA TYR A 107 -10.50 7.54 -2.45
C TYR A 107 -11.83 8.26 -2.20
N LEU A 108 -12.18 8.42 -0.93
CA LEU A 108 -13.47 8.97 -0.54
C LEU A 108 -13.25 10.11 0.47
N THR A 109 -13.56 11.32 0.06
CA THR A 109 -13.59 12.52 0.89
C THR A 109 -14.93 12.72 1.59
N VAL A 110 -15.94 11.97 1.16
CA VAL A 110 -17.28 11.92 1.76
C VAL A 110 -17.67 10.48 2.01
N ALA A 111 -18.22 10.19 3.16
CA ALA A 111 -18.72 8.87 3.50
C ALA A 111 -20.06 8.96 4.24
N ALA A 112 -21.01 8.10 3.87
CA ALA A 112 -22.24 7.91 4.64
C ALA A 112 -21.95 7.06 5.88
N GLY A 113 -22.55 7.43 6.99
CA GLY A 113 -22.47 6.72 8.26
C GLY A 113 -23.84 6.64 8.94
N PRO A 114 -23.95 5.91 10.05
CA PRO A 114 -25.22 5.70 10.75
C PRO A 114 -25.84 7.02 11.30
N TYR A 115 -25.03 8.05 11.46
CA TYR A 115 -25.46 9.36 11.98
C TYR A 115 -25.45 10.48 10.93
N GLY A 116 -25.36 10.13 9.64
CA GLY A 116 -25.36 11.10 8.54
C GLY A 116 -24.08 11.02 7.69
N VAL A 117 -23.71 12.14 7.07
CA VAL A 117 -22.58 12.25 6.17
C VAL A 117 -21.36 12.79 6.93
N THR A 118 -20.22 12.15 6.73
CA THR A 118 -18.93 12.59 7.28
C THR A 118 -18.02 13.06 6.15
N PHE A 119 -17.45 14.24 6.29
CA PHE A 119 -16.44 14.79 5.40
C PHE A 119 -15.03 14.45 5.91
N ARG A 120 -14.12 14.18 5.01
CA ARG A 120 -12.72 13.88 5.29
C ARG A 120 -11.83 14.87 4.56
N PRO A 121 -10.61 15.15 5.03
CA PRO A 121 -9.63 15.93 4.29
C PRO A 121 -9.37 15.37 2.89
N ASP A 122 -9.12 16.25 1.93
CA ASP A 122 -8.71 15.92 0.57
C ASP A 122 -7.21 16.24 0.36
N PRO A 123 -6.29 15.40 0.89
CA PRO A 123 -4.85 15.67 0.81
C PRO A 123 -4.28 15.60 -0.60
N TYR A 124 -4.98 14.97 -1.55
CA TYR A 124 -4.57 14.91 -2.96
C TYR A 124 -5.21 16.00 -3.82
N GLY A 125 -6.16 16.78 -3.29
CA GLY A 125 -6.84 17.84 -4.03
C GLY A 125 -7.74 17.32 -5.15
N PHE A 126 -8.21 16.07 -5.08
CA PHE A 126 -9.03 15.47 -6.15
C PHE A 126 -10.43 16.04 -6.21
N ASP A 127 -10.98 16.53 -5.11
CA ASP A 127 -12.30 17.19 -5.08
C ASP A 127 -12.33 18.44 -5.97
N ALA A 128 -11.25 19.22 -5.96
CA ALA A 128 -11.13 20.41 -6.81
C ALA A 128 -11.18 20.08 -8.31
N LEU A 129 -10.78 18.88 -8.69
CA LEU A 129 -10.84 18.37 -10.07
C LEU A 129 -12.18 17.72 -10.40
N ALA A 130 -12.73 16.94 -9.45
CA ALA A 130 -13.95 16.16 -9.67
C ALA A 130 -15.23 17.02 -9.58
N ILE A 131 -15.34 17.93 -8.63
CA ILE A 131 -16.54 18.75 -8.41
C ILE A 131 -16.94 19.55 -9.67
N PRO A 132 -16.05 20.28 -10.35
CA PRO A 132 -16.41 20.98 -11.58
C PRO A 132 -16.87 20.04 -12.71
N GLN A 133 -16.32 18.83 -12.78
CA GLN A 133 -16.74 17.83 -13.78
C GLN A 133 -18.14 17.28 -13.49
N MET A 134 -18.46 17.07 -12.21
CA MET A 134 -19.77 16.54 -11.77
C MET A 134 -20.87 17.58 -11.81
N PHE A 135 -20.58 18.82 -11.44
CA PHE A 135 -21.56 19.88 -11.22
C PHE A 135 -21.36 21.11 -12.10
N GLY A 136 -20.41 21.07 -13.05
CA GLY A 136 -20.13 22.14 -14.00
C GLY A 136 -21.32 22.40 -14.96
N PRO A 137 -21.33 23.55 -15.69
CA PRO A 137 -22.45 23.97 -16.53
C PRO A 137 -22.91 22.94 -17.56
N ALA A 138 -21.98 22.12 -18.07
CA ALA A 138 -22.29 21.08 -19.06
C ALA A 138 -23.14 19.90 -18.52
N ASN A 139 -23.09 19.65 -17.21
CA ASN A 139 -23.83 18.53 -16.59
C ASN A 139 -25.17 18.95 -15.97
N ARG A 140 -25.47 20.24 -15.86
CA ARG A 140 -26.78 20.73 -15.34
C ARG A 140 -27.93 20.50 -16.31
N ILE A 141 -27.65 20.24 -17.58
CA ILE A 141 -28.67 20.05 -18.62
C ILE A 141 -29.27 18.63 -18.59
N ALA A 142 -28.55 17.63 -18.07
CA ALA A 142 -29.02 16.25 -18.02
C ALA A 142 -29.97 15.92 -16.87
N SER A 143 -30.13 16.80 -15.87
CA SER A 143 -30.99 16.58 -14.70
C SER A 143 -32.35 17.29 -14.76
N ALA A 144 -32.68 17.95 -15.89
CA ALA A 144 -33.91 18.72 -16.09
C ALA A 144 -34.82 18.12 -17.17
N ALA A 145 -34.64 16.85 -17.57
CA ALA A 145 -35.49 16.17 -18.55
C ALA A 145 -36.23 15.00 -17.92
#